data_e09e315ddb41a4c79a97c2889028dfe9
#
_entry.id   e09e315ddb41a4c79a97c2889028dfe9
#
_cell.length_a   1.000
_cell.length_b   1.000
_cell.length_c   1.000
_cell.angle_alpha   90.00
_cell.angle_beta   90.00
_cell.angle_gamma   90.00
#
_symmetry.space_group_name_H-M   'P 1'
#
loop_
_entity.id
_entity.type
_entity.pdbx_description
1 polymer ?
#
loop_
_entity_poly.entity_id
_entity_poly.type
_entity_poly.pdbx_seq_one_letter_code
_entity_poly.pdbx_strand_id
1 'polypeptide(L)'
;MKTLLKTIGIVSTLIGSSFLFQNCSEKESIPEGIIPPTDSVSSKIEIKNFSIEAQIHTSPDSTVTMQGEGFLQSDTVALISETAANNTYALPLASVTKQSADIVMPKNIVSDTYQLWLKRETDSCRLGKTTLIIEKAVDLNIPDIAGMTLKGVVYCENKPLPNVVVSDGYNVVQTDEQGRYYIQSDKKSGFVFISVPGNYEVAVKDNNQPVFFYRLAKDDSVEQHDFELTATDNTNHVLLALADMHLANRNNDLSQFKLKFLPDLNTTVEKYRSEGKKVYGLTLGDMTWDQYWYSNRYDLSKYLITIKSVDLPIFNCTG
;
A
#
# COMPACT_ATOMS: atom_id res chain seq x y z
N MET A 1 -12.76 51.47 4.23
CA MET A 1 -12.55 50.43 3.19
C MET A 1 -12.69 49.07 3.85
N LYS A 2 -13.78 48.36 3.55
CA LYS A 2 -14.16 47.08 4.18
C LYS A 2 -13.44 45.94 3.45
N THR A 3 -12.60 45.21 4.15
CA THR A 3 -11.93 44.03 3.62
C THR A 3 -12.80 42.80 3.90
N LEU A 4 -13.20 42.14 2.82
CA LEU A 4 -14.05 40.94 2.80
C LEU A 4 -13.16 39.72 3.15
N LEU A 5 -13.37 39.08 4.28
CA LEU A 5 -12.84 37.74 4.56
C LEU A 5 -13.69 36.73 3.79
N LYS A 6 -13.09 36.01 2.84
CA LYS A 6 -13.65 34.82 2.26
C LYS A 6 -13.32 33.62 3.13
N THR A 7 -14.30 33.09 3.81
CA THR A 7 -14.26 31.82 4.50
C THR A 7 -14.27 30.72 3.43
N ILE A 8 -13.19 29.98 3.29
CA ILE A 8 -13.14 28.75 2.49
C ILE A 8 -13.65 27.64 3.41
N GLY A 9 -14.87 27.19 3.16
CA GLY A 9 -15.43 26.02 3.80
C GLY A 9 -14.74 24.76 3.28
N ILE A 10 -14.03 24.05 4.15
CA ILE A 10 -13.56 22.70 3.90
C ILE A 10 -14.77 21.80 3.95
N VAL A 11 -15.22 21.33 2.79
CA VAL A 11 -16.20 20.24 2.70
C VAL A 11 -15.43 18.94 2.98
N SER A 12 -15.50 18.51 4.24
CA SER A 12 -15.13 17.16 4.61
C SER A 12 -16.16 16.20 4.01
N THR A 13 -15.82 15.55 2.91
CA THR A 13 -16.60 14.44 2.37
C THR A 13 -16.41 13.24 3.30
N LEU A 14 -17.28 13.12 4.30
CA LEU A 14 -17.52 11.84 4.95
C LEU A 14 -18.05 10.89 3.86
N ILE A 15 -17.22 9.94 3.45
CA ILE A 15 -17.68 8.77 2.69
C ILE A 15 -18.50 7.95 3.68
N GLY A 16 -19.78 8.22 3.74
CA GLY A 16 -20.71 7.42 4.49
C GLY A 16 -20.81 6.05 3.84
N SER A 17 -20.34 5.01 4.53
CA SER A 17 -20.63 3.62 4.18
C SER A 17 -22.16 3.45 4.22
N SER A 18 -22.76 3.31 3.03
CA SER A 18 -24.19 3.05 2.91
C SER A 18 -24.46 1.60 3.28
N PHE A 19 -25.00 1.36 4.47
CA PHE A 19 -25.51 0.05 4.83
C PHE A 19 -26.84 -0.18 4.13
N LEU A 20 -26.94 -1.29 3.39
CA LEU A 20 -28.19 -1.72 2.79
C LEU A 20 -28.92 -2.64 3.78
N PHE A 21 -30.04 -2.17 4.32
CA PHE A 21 -30.92 -2.97 5.16
C PHE A 21 -32.00 -3.64 4.29
N GLN A 22 -32.06 -4.95 4.31
CA GLN A 22 -33.12 -5.70 3.65
C GLN A 22 -33.68 -6.78 4.57
N ASN A 23 -35.01 -6.85 4.66
CA ASN A 23 -35.70 -7.97 5.31
C ASN A 23 -35.95 -9.06 4.27
N CYS A 24 -35.58 -10.28 4.60
CA CYS A 24 -35.84 -11.46 3.75
C CYS A 24 -37.31 -11.85 3.81
N SER A 25 -38.18 -11.16 3.05
CA SER A 25 -39.61 -11.46 3.04
C SER A 25 -40.20 -11.80 1.65
N GLU A 26 -39.44 -11.62 0.57
CA GLU A 26 -39.94 -11.85 -0.79
C GLU A 26 -39.35 -13.13 -1.41
N LYS A 27 -40.21 -13.95 -2.05
CA LYS A 27 -39.78 -15.07 -2.85
C LYS A 27 -39.36 -14.59 -4.24
N GLU A 28 -38.10 -14.28 -4.41
CA GLU A 28 -37.51 -14.14 -5.74
C GLU A 28 -36.89 -15.47 -6.20
N SER A 29 -36.97 -15.78 -7.49
CA SER A 29 -36.41 -17.02 -8.06
C SER A 29 -34.88 -16.88 -8.19
N ILE A 30 -34.15 -17.91 -7.76
CA ILE A 30 -32.70 -18.04 -7.99
C ILE A 30 -32.45 -18.37 -9.46
N PRO A 31 -31.41 -17.80 -10.11
CA PRO A 31 -31.00 -18.19 -11.46
C PRO A 31 -30.70 -19.70 -11.58
N GLU A 32 -31.12 -20.34 -12.68
CA GLU A 32 -30.91 -21.77 -12.95
C GLU A 32 -29.43 -22.15 -12.88
N GLY A 33 -29.09 -23.15 -12.09
CA GLY A 33 -27.75 -23.71 -11.91
C GLY A 33 -27.33 -23.98 -10.47
N ILE A 34 -28.07 -23.43 -9.47
CA ILE A 34 -27.74 -23.56 -8.04
C ILE A 34 -28.85 -24.26 -7.26
N ILE A 35 -29.94 -24.74 -7.91
CA ILE A 35 -31.13 -25.27 -7.27
C ILE A 35 -31.15 -26.81 -7.30
N PRO A 36 -31.29 -27.48 -6.14
CA PRO A 36 -31.74 -28.87 -6.11
C PRO A 36 -33.25 -28.98 -6.37
N PRO A 37 -33.77 -30.18 -6.79
CA PRO A 37 -35.14 -30.39 -7.22
C PRO A 37 -36.17 -30.11 -6.12
N THR A 38 -37.30 -29.60 -6.55
CA THR A 38 -38.51 -29.32 -5.79
C THR A 38 -39.14 -30.61 -5.25
N ASP A 39 -39.38 -30.66 -3.96
CA ASP A 39 -40.54 -31.16 -3.23
C ASP A 39 -40.16 -31.42 -1.76
N SER A 40 -40.43 -30.49 -0.86
CA SER A 40 -40.67 -30.72 0.56
C SER A 40 -41.05 -29.43 1.32
N VAL A 41 -41.69 -29.59 2.42
CA VAL A 41 -42.25 -28.55 3.30
C VAL A 41 -41.22 -27.47 3.63
N SER A 42 -41.46 -26.26 3.14
CA SER A 42 -40.55 -25.12 3.23
C SER A 42 -40.51 -24.55 4.66
N SER A 43 -39.37 -24.62 5.29
CA SER A 43 -39.06 -23.80 6.47
C SER A 43 -38.77 -22.36 6.03
N LYS A 44 -39.59 -21.41 6.41
CA LYS A 44 -39.43 -20.03 6.02
C LYS A 44 -38.13 -19.44 6.63
N ILE A 45 -37.17 -19.09 5.78
CA ILE A 45 -35.96 -18.38 6.23
C ILE A 45 -36.33 -16.95 6.63
N GLU A 46 -36.02 -16.60 7.86
CA GLU A 46 -36.21 -15.23 8.37
C GLU A 46 -34.88 -14.73 8.94
N ILE A 47 -34.24 -13.79 8.23
CA ILE A 47 -33.05 -13.10 8.70
C ILE A 47 -33.46 -11.66 9.03
N LYS A 48 -33.33 -11.28 10.31
CA LYS A 48 -33.67 -9.95 10.80
C LYS A 48 -32.44 -9.05 10.83
N ASN A 49 -32.63 -7.75 10.60
CA ASN A 49 -31.59 -6.74 10.70
C ASN A 49 -30.34 -7.06 9.84
N PHE A 50 -30.56 -7.67 8.67
CA PHE A 50 -29.45 -7.99 7.78
C PHE A 50 -28.76 -6.72 7.29
N SER A 51 -27.43 -6.70 7.39
CA SER A 51 -26.61 -5.67 6.78
C SER A 51 -25.26 -6.21 6.36
N ILE A 52 -24.75 -5.67 5.26
CA ILE A 52 -23.41 -5.91 4.75
C ILE A 52 -22.91 -4.60 4.12
N GLU A 53 -21.62 -4.35 4.16
CA GLU A 53 -21.04 -3.17 3.50
C GLU A 53 -21.29 -3.21 2.00
N ALA A 54 -21.59 -2.05 1.41
CA ALA A 54 -21.86 -1.94 -0.02
C ALA A 54 -20.63 -2.28 -0.87
N GLN A 55 -19.43 -2.04 -0.33
CA GLN A 55 -18.14 -2.37 -0.93
C GLN A 55 -17.21 -2.95 0.14
N ILE A 56 -16.61 -4.09 -0.14
CA ILE A 56 -15.70 -4.80 0.77
C ILE A 56 -14.38 -5.05 0.07
N HIS A 57 -13.29 -4.57 0.65
CA HIS A 57 -11.93 -4.97 0.29
C HIS A 57 -11.59 -6.26 1.03
N THR A 58 -11.26 -7.30 0.30
CA THR A 58 -11.04 -8.64 0.85
C THR A 58 -10.00 -9.38 0.02
N SER A 59 -9.49 -10.49 0.54
CA SER A 59 -8.53 -11.36 -0.16
C SER A 59 -8.99 -12.82 -0.13
N PRO A 60 -8.45 -13.68 -0.99
CA PRO A 60 -8.65 -15.12 -0.86
C PRO A 60 -8.32 -15.61 0.55
N ASP A 61 -9.06 -16.61 1.01
CA ASP A 61 -8.95 -17.22 2.35
C ASP A 61 -9.25 -16.25 3.54
N SER A 62 -9.61 -15.00 3.30
CA SER A 62 -10.03 -14.06 4.36
C SER A 62 -11.50 -14.24 4.75
N THR A 63 -11.84 -13.74 5.93
CA THR A 63 -13.21 -13.81 6.47
C THR A 63 -13.96 -12.52 6.21
N VAL A 64 -15.22 -12.64 5.75
CA VAL A 64 -16.17 -11.54 5.62
C VAL A 64 -17.33 -11.78 6.55
N THR A 65 -17.64 -10.79 7.39
CA THR A 65 -18.73 -10.86 8.36
C THR A 65 -19.99 -10.18 7.82
N MET A 66 -21.10 -10.90 7.87
CA MET A 66 -22.44 -10.38 7.63
C MET A 66 -23.14 -10.15 8.95
N GLN A 67 -23.79 -8.99 9.13
CA GLN A 67 -24.61 -8.73 10.31
C GLN A 67 -26.04 -9.19 10.09
N GLY A 68 -26.70 -9.71 11.12
CA GLY A 68 -28.08 -10.17 11.09
C GLY A 68 -28.38 -11.25 12.11
N GLU A 69 -29.65 -11.44 12.39
CA GLU A 69 -30.13 -12.45 13.35
C GLU A 69 -30.88 -13.55 12.63
N GLY A 70 -30.73 -14.80 13.07
CA GLY A 70 -31.46 -15.95 12.52
C GLY A 70 -30.67 -16.85 11.58
N PHE A 71 -29.35 -16.61 11.43
CA PHE A 71 -28.44 -17.52 10.75
C PHE A 71 -28.30 -18.86 11.52
N LEU A 72 -28.17 -19.97 10.79
CA LEU A 72 -27.86 -21.30 11.33
C LEU A 72 -26.51 -21.75 10.79
N GLN A 73 -25.77 -22.52 11.57
CA GLN A 73 -24.47 -23.05 11.16
C GLN A 73 -24.55 -23.95 9.90
N SER A 74 -25.71 -24.52 9.63
CA SER A 74 -25.97 -25.34 8.44
C SER A 74 -26.28 -24.53 7.18
N ASP A 75 -26.44 -23.22 7.30
CA ASP A 75 -26.75 -22.37 6.15
C ASP A 75 -25.54 -22.24 5.21
N THR A 76 -25.85 -21.98 3.95
CA THR A 76 -24.87 -21.69 2.91
C THR A 76 -25.19 -20.36 2.25
N VAL A 77 -24.19 -19.52 2.03
CA VAL A 77 -24.34 -18.27 1.28
C VAL A 77 -23.87 -18.47 -0.15
N ALA A 78 -24.72 -18.18 -1.10
CA ALA A 78 -24.35 -18.13 -2.50
C ALA A 78 -24.02 -16.68 -2.90
N LEU A 79 -22.82 -16.49 -3.44
CA LEU A 79 -22.39 -15.26 -4.10
C LEU A 79 -22.60 -15.45 -5.61
N ILE A 80 -23.47 -14.65 -6.22
CA ILE A 80 -23.79 -14.72 -7.65
C ILE A 80 -23.33 -13.42 -8.30
N SER A 81 -22.36 -13.52 -9.22
CA SER A 81 -21.83 -12.37 -9.96
C SER A 81 -22.92 -11.71 -10.80
N GLU A 82 -22.95 -10.38 -10.81
CA GLU A 82 -23.85 -9.60 -11.71
C GLU A 82 -23.27 -9.47 -13.11
N THR A 83 -21.96 -9.64 -13.32
CA THR A 83 -21.31 -9.47 -14.63
C THR A 83 -20.99 -10.77 -15.34
N ALA A 84 -20.75 -11.86 -14.62
CA ALA A 84 -20.34 -13.15 -15.19
C ALA A 84 -21.06 -14.32 -14.53
N ALA A 85 -22.04 -14.92 -15.22
CA ALA A 85 -22.88 -16.00 -14.71
C ALA A 85 -22.09 -17.22 -14.20
N ASN A 86 -20.86 -17.44 -14.69
CA ASN A 86 -19.98 -18.54 -14.26
C ASN A 86 -19.27 -18.25 -12.92
N ASN A 87 -19.26 -17.00 -12.45
CA ASN A 87 -18.66 -16.63 -11.18
C ASN A 87 -19.70 -16.72 -10.06
N THR A 88 -19.99 -17.95 -9.68
CA THR A 88 -20.91 -18.26 -8.59
C THR A 88 -20.20 -19.13 -7.57
N TYR A 89 -20.33 -18.75 -6.29
CA TYR A 89 -19.66 -19.42 -5.18
C TYR A 89 -20.70 -19.80 -4.12
N ALA A 90 -20.68 -21.05 -3.66
CA ALA A 90 -21.49 -21.52 -2.54
C ALA A 90 -20.60 -21.68 -1.32
N LEU A 91 -20.78 -20.85 -0.31
CA LEU A 91 -19.92 -20.72 0.85
C LEU A 91 -20.67 -21.17 2.10
N PRO A 92 -20.25 -22.26 2.78
CA PRO A 92 -20.79 -22.60 4.08
C PRO A 92 -20.42 -21.50 5.08
N LEU A 93 -21.25 -21.29 6.10
CA LEU A 93 -20.94 -20.38 7.17
C LEU A 93 -19.77 -20.92 8.00
N ALA A 94 -18.73 -20.13 8.14
CA ALA A 94 -17.54 -20.47 8.93
C ALA A 94 -17.81 -20.34 10.43
N SER A 95 -18.57 -19.32 10.81
CA SER A 95 -19.05 -19.13 12.18
C SER A 95 -20.42 -18.45 12.18
N VAL A 96 -21.17 -18.66 13.26
CA VAL A 96 -22.49 -18.03 13.48
C VAL A 96 -22.58 -17.58 14.92
N THR A 97 -23.01 -16.33 15.11
CA THR A 97 -23.38 -15.76 16.40
C THR A 97 -24.86 -15.39 16.42
N LYS A 98 -25.34 -14.80 17.51
CA LYS A 98 -26.72 -14.30 17.57
C LYS A 98 -27.00 -13.14 16.61
N GLN A 99 -25.97 -12.39 16.21
CA GLN A 99 -26.10 -11.13 15.47
C GLN A 99 -25.24 -11.09 14.19
N SER A 100 -24.51 -12.14 13.89
CA SER A 100 -23.62 -12.18 12.71
C SER A 100 -23.36 -13.59 12.22
N ALA A 101 -22.92 -13.69 10.98
CA ALA A 101 -22.37 -14.89 10.39
C ALA A 101 -21.16 -14.56 9.53
N ASP A 102 -20.18 -15.45 9.51
CA ASP A 102 -18.93 -15.30 8.77
C ASP A 102 -18.89 -16.26 7.59
N ILE A 103 -18.36 -15.77 6.47
CA ILE A 103 -18.01 -16.60 5.29
C ILE A 103 -16.52 -16.43 4.99
N VAL A 104 -15.89 -17.49 4.50
CA VAL A 104 -14.48 -17.45 4.04
C VAL A 104 -14.45 -17.31 2.54
N MET A 105 -13.69 -16.33 2.05
CA MET A 105 -13.55 -16.07 0.62
C MET A 105 -12.81 -17.22 -0.08
N PRO A 106 -13.31 -17.75 -1.19
CA PRO A 106 -12.64 -18.83 -1.90
C PRO A 106 -11.39 -18.33 -2.64
N LYS A 107 -10.43 -19.24 -2.87
CA LYS A 107 -9.15 -18.88 -3.52
C LYS A 107 -9.28 -18.30 -4.92
N ASN A 108 -10.33 -18.64 -5.62
CA ASN A 108 -10.61 -18.21 -6.99
C ASN A 108 -11.65 -17.09 -7.09
N ILE A 109 -11.96 -16.43 -5.96
CA ILE A 109 -12.87 -15.27 -5.97
C ILE A 109 -12.28 -14.16 -6.85
N VAL A 110 -13.12 -13.46 -7.57
CA VAL A 110 -12.73 -12.31 -8.40
C VAL A 110 -13.46 -11.04 -7.96
N SER A 111 -12.90 -9.90 -8.30
CA SER A 111 -13.56 -8.60 -8.05
C SER A 111 -14.79 -8.48 -8.91
N ASP A 112 -15.95 -8.28 -8.28
CA ASP A 112 -17.23 -8.08 -8.96
C ASP A 112 -18.30 -7.60 -7.96
N THR A 113 -19.47 -7.23 -8.47
CA THR A 113 -20.67 -7.05 -7.65
C THR A 113 -21.42 -8.38 -7.56
N TYR A 114 -21.62 -8.82 -6.35
CA TYR A 114 -22.28 -10.11 -6.07
C TYR A 114 -23.63 -9.88 -5.41
N GLN A 115 -24.63 -10.62 -5.89
CA GLN A 115 -25.88 -10.85 -5.16
C GLN A 115 -25.65 -11.95 -4.12
N LEU A 116 -26.13 -11.72 -2.89
CA LEU A 116 -26.04 -12.67 -1.78
C LEU A 116 -27.38 -13.36 -1.59
N TRP A 117 -27.34 -14.68 -1.62
CA TRP A 117 -28.48 -15.54 -1.34
C TRP A 117 -28.17 -16.48 -0.19
N LEU A 118 -29.04 -16.56 0.81
CA LEU A 118 -28.95 -17.57 1.86
C LEU A 118 -29.74 -18.79 1.44
N LYS A 119 -29.13 -19.95 1.63
CA LYS A 119 -29.73 -21.25 1.37
C LYS A 119 -29.78 -22.06 2.66
N ARG A 120 -30.93 -22.59 2.98
CA ARG A 120 -31.20 -23.48 4.11
C ARG A 120 -32.04 -24.64 3.64
N GLU A 121 -31.48 -25.87 3.66
CA GLU A 121 -32.13 -27.06 3.07
C GLU A 121 -32.59 -26.79 1.63
N THR A 122 -33.91 -26.77 1.41
CA THR A 122 -34.54 -26.52 0.11
C THR A 122 -34.94 -25.05 -0.09
N ASP A 123 -34.93 -24.26 0.98
CA ASP A 123 -35.34 -22.85 0.94
C ASP A 123 -34.16 -21.93 0.59
N SER A 124 -34.50 -20.82 -0.01
CA SER A 124 -33.53 -19.74 -0.27
C SER A 124 -34.16 -18.37 -0.12
N CYS A 125 -33.41 -17.41 0.34
CA CYS A 125 -33.81 -16.02 0.34
C CYS A 125 -32.67 -15.11 -0.11
N ARG A 126 -33.02 -14.03 -0.78
CA ARG A 126 -32.07 -13.00 -1.15
C ARG A 126 -31.75 -12.12 0.07
N LEU A 127 -30.48 -12.01 0.42
CA LEU A 127 -30.00 -11.16 1.51
C LEU A 127 -29.72 -9.72 1.05
N GLY A 128 -29.09 -9.56 -0.11
CA GLY A 128 -28.69 -8.25 -0.60
C GLY A 128 -27.64 -8.35 -1.70
N LYS A 129 -26.83 -7.32 -1.82
CA LYS A 129 -25.67 -7.32 -2.71
C LYS A 129 -24.50 -6.54 -2.09
N THR A 130 -23.29 -6.88 -2.53
CA THR A 130 -22.05 -6.18 -2.19
C THR A 130 -21.07 -6.21 -3.35
N THR A 131 -20.24 -5.20 -3.46
CA THR A 131 -19.11 -5.20 -4.40
C THR A 131 -17.88 -5.69 -3.68
N LEU A 132 -17.31 -6.81 -4.11
CA LEU A 132 -16.04 -7.31 -3.59
C LEU A 132 -14.90 -6.78 -4.44
N ILE A 133 -13.91 -6.17 -3.81
CA ILE A 133 -12.63 -5.81 -4.40
C ILE A 133 -11.60 -6.77 -3.84
N ILE A 134 -11.12 -7.67 -4.71
CA ILE A 134 -10.18 -8.72 -4.29
C ILE A 134 -8.77 -8.18 -4.34
N GLU A 135 -8.17 -8.06 -3.18
CA GLU A 135 -6.78 -7.69 -3.00
C GLU A 135 -5.91 -8.94 -3.17
N LYS A 136 -5.03 -8.90 -4.18
CA LYS A 136 -4.09 -9.99 -4.43
C LYS A 136 -2.82 -9.73 -3.62
N ALA A 137 -2.30 -10.79 -2.99
CA ALA A 137 -0.97 -10.74 -2.43
C ALA A 137 0.07 -10.51 -3.54
N VAL A 138 1.15 -9.82 -3.21
CA VAL A 138 2.25 -9.59 -4.14
C VAL A 138 2.93 -10.92 -4.50
N ASP A 139 3.24 -11.10 -5.79
CA ASP A 139 4.06 -12.21 -6.27
C ASP A 139 5.45 -11.67 -6.63
N LEU A 140 6.44 -12.02 -5.82
CA LEU A 140 7.84 -11.64 -6.03
C LEU A 140 8.57 -12.56 -7.02
N ASN A 141 7.97 -13.70 -7.39
CA ASN A 141 8.56 -14.62 -8.36
C ASN A 141 8.08 -14.29 -9.79
N ILE A 142 8.61 -13.22 -10.36
CA ILE A 142 8.23 -12.76 -11.70
C ILE A 142 9.13 -13.35 -12.79
N PRO A 143 8.57 -13.75 -13.95
CA PRO A 143 9.35 -14.35 -15.04
C PRO A 143 10.31 -13.34 -15.69
N ASP A 144 11.35 -13.85 -16.35
CA ASP A 144 12.16 -13.05 -17.26
C ASP A 144 11.38 -12.78 -18.55
N ILE A 145 11.57 -11.58 -19.10
CA ILE A 145 11.04 -11.19 -20.41
C ILE A 145 12.22 -10.96 -21.36
N ALA A 146 12.14 -11.53 -22.56
CA ALA A 146 13.18 -11.39 -23.55
C ALA A 146 13.50 -9.92 -23.87
N GLY A 147 14.76 -9.55 -23.80
CA GLY A 147 15.23 -8.17 -24.02
C GLY A 147 15.16 -7.26 -22.82
N MET A 148 14.57 -7.69 -21.70
CA MET A 148 14.59 -6.93 -20.44
C MET A 148 15.75 -7.39 -19.56
N THR A 149 16.54 -6.47 -19.08
CA THR A 149 17.71 -6.71 -18.23
C THR A 149 17.48 -6.32 -16.76
N LEU A 150 16.43 -5.56 -16.50
CA LEU A 150 15.97 -5.23 -15.14
C LEU A 150 14.49 -5.57 -14.99
N LYS A 151 14.15 -6.12 -13.84
CA LYS A 151 12.78 -6.40 -13.43
C LYS A 151 12.64 -6.21 -11.91
N GLY A 152 11.43 -6.16 -11.44
CA GLY A 152 11.14 -6.12 -10.00
C GLY A 152 9.69 -5.82 -9.70
N VAL A 153 9.39 -5.79 -8.42
CA VAL A 153 8.04 -5.52 -7.90
C VAL A 153 8.11 -4.39 -6.88
N VAL A 154 7.16 -3.47 -6.96
CA VAL A 154 6.95 -2.44 -5.93
C VAL A 154 5.70 -2.79 -5.15
N TYR A 155 5.79 -2.84 -3.82
CA TYR A 155 4.69 -3.29 -2.97
C TYR A 155 4.72 -2.62 -1.59
N CYS A 156 3.58 -2.69 -0.89
CA CYS A 156 3.41 -2.25 0.49
C CYS A 156 2.53 -3.26 1.22
N GLU A 157 2.92 -3.68 2.43
CA GLU A 157 2.15 -4.61 3.26
C GLU A 157 1.65 -5.85 2.48
N ASN A 158 2.55 -6.45 1.70
CA ASN A 158 2.25 -7.61 0.84
C ASN A 158 1.22 -7.35 -0.28
N LYS A 159 0.90 -6.09 -0.60
CA LYS A 159 0.01 -5.68 -1.69
C LYS A 159 0.80 -5.00 -2.79
N PRO A 160 0.57 -5.34 -4.07
CA PRO A 160 1.26 -4.70 -5.19
C PRO A 160 0.89 -3.21 -5.28
N LEU A 161 1.84 -2.37 -5.68
CA LEU A 161 1.62 -0.95 -5.92
C LEU A 161 1.73 -0.65 -7.42
N PRO A 162 0.60 -0.39 -8.10
CA PRO A 162 0.59 0.03 -9.50
C PRO A 162 0.99 1.51 -9.66
N ASN A 163 1.38 1.87 -10.90
CA ASN A 163 1.69 3.23 -11.32
C ASN A 163 2.87 3.89 -10.58
N VAL A 164 3.73 3.13 -9.90
CA VAL A 164 4.97 3.65 -9.33
C VAL A 164 5.99 3.82 -10.43
N VAL A 165 6.58 5.02 -10.51
CA VAL A 165 7.61 5.32 -11.51
C VAL A 165 8.94 4.70 -11.11
N VAL A 166 9.53 3.92 -12.01
CA VAL A 166 10.85 3.29 -11.86
C VAL A 166 11.75 3.73 -13.00
N SER A 167 13.02 4.00 -12.70
CA SER A 167 13.98 4.45 -13.72
C SER A 167 15.37 3.86 -13.47
N ASP A 168 16.11 3.63 -14.56
CA ASP A 168 17.55 3.34 -14.55
C ASP A 168 18.40 4.58 -14.83
N GLY A 169 17.79 5.79 -14.84
CA GLY A 169 18.45 7.05 -15.17
C GLY A 169 18.37 7.42 -16.66
N TYR A 170 18.02 6.50 -17.53
CA TYR A 170 17.83 6.71 -18.98
C TYR A 170 16.44 6.33 -19.43
N ASN A 171 15.95 5.20 -18.97
CA ASN A 171 14.61 4.69 -19.25
C ASN A 171 13.71 4.91 -18.03
N VAL A 172 12.42 5.19 -18.28
CA VAL A 172 11.41 5.40 -17.25
C VAL A 172 10.21 4.52 -17.58
N VAL A 173 9.75 3.75 -16.61
CA VAL A 173 8.55 2.91 -16.70
C VAL A 173 7.66 3.13 -15.50
N GLN A 174 6.44 2.61 -15.56
CA GLN A 174 5.55 2.52 -14.41
C GLN A 174 5.24 1.05 -14.10
N THR A 175 5.00 0.76 -12.83
CA THR A 175 4.55 -0.56 -12.41
C THR A 175 3.14 -0.85 -12.93
N ASP A 176 2.89 -2.12 -13.29
CA ASP A 176 1.58 -2.62 -13.71
C ASP A 176 0.64 -2.86 -12.50
N GLU A 177 -0.58 -3.37 -12.76
CA GLU A 177 -1.58 -3.72 -11.74
C GLU A 177 -1.11 -4.77 -10.72
N GLN A 178 -0.05 -5.51 -11.03
CA GLN A 178 0.61 -6.46 -10.14
C GLN A 178 1.85 -5.89 -9.47
N GLY A 179 2.08 -4.56 -9.59
CA GLY A 179 3.24 -3.87 -9.04
C GLY A 179 4.55 -4.17 -9.78
N ARG A 180 4.53 -4.87 -10.92
CA ARG A 180 5.73 -5.32 -11.64
C ARG A 180 6.23 -4.25 -12.58
N TYR A 181 7.55 -4.18 -12.73
CA TYR A 181 8.20 -3.38 -13.74
C TYR A 181 9.26 -4.18 -14.50
N TYR A 182 9.52 -3.77 -15.74
CA TYR A 182 10.55 -4.33 -16.61
C TYR A 182 11.23 -3.20 -17.39
N ILE A 183 12.55 -3.19 -17.43
CA ILE A 183 13.34 -2.19 -18.16
C ILE A 183 14.36 -2.89 -19.05
N GLN A 184 14.39 -2.52 -20.33
CA GLN A 184 15.52 -2.79 -21.21
C GLN A 184 16.62 -1.76 -20.90
N SER A 185 17.57 -2.15 -20.06
CA SER A 185 18.61 -1.25 -19.54
C SER A 185 19.99 -1.66 -20.01
N ASP A 186 20.77 -0.68 -20.44
CA ASP A 186 22.22 -0.82 -20.66
C ASP A 186 23.03 -0.67 -19.35
N LYS A 187 22.36 -0.48 -18.21
CA LYS A 187 22.93 -0.29 -16.87
C LYS A 187 23.99 0.82 -16.77
N LYS A 188 23.95 1.81 -17.67
CA LYS A 188 24.97 2.87 -17.78
C LYS A 188 25.06 3.76 -16.55
N SER A 189 23.93 4.08 -15.90
CA SER A 189 23.92 4.86 -14.64
C SER A 189 24.47 4.07 -13.46
N GLY A 190 24.42 2.72 -13.53
CA GLY A 190 24.79 1.82 -12.44
C GLY A 190 23.75 1.74 -11.32
N PHE A 191 22.54 2.25 -11.53
CA PHE A 191 21.47 2.27 -10.54
C PHE A 191 20.10 2.02 -11.16
N VAL A 192 19.19 1.45 -10.37
CA VAL A 192 17.75 1.47 -10.58
C VAL A 192 17.09 2.11 -9.36
N PHE A 193 16.11 2.97 -9.56
CA PHE A 193 15.47 3.71 -8.48
C PHE A 193 14.00 3.96 -8.75
N ILE A 194 13.26 4.24 -7.68
CA ILE A 194 11.84 4.60 -7.74
C ILE A 194 11.63 6.07 -7.39
N SER A 195 10.59 6.66 -7.99
CA SER A 195 10.00 7.89 -7.47
C SER A 195 9.02 7.51 -6.37
N VAL A 196 9.40 7.74 -5.10
CA VAL A 196 8.58 7.35 -3.95
C VAL A 196 7.25 8.11 -3.98
N PRO A 197 6.09 7.42 -4.02
CA PRO A 197 4.79 8.11 -4.04
C PRO A 197 4.51 8.84 -2.72
N GLY A 198 3.75 9.92 -2.76
CA GLY A 198 3.56 10.84 -1.63
C GLY A 198 2.97 10.23 -0.35
N ASN A 199 2.20 9.14 -0.47
CA ASN A 199 1.59 8.46 0.68
C ASN A 199 2.40 7.26 1.19
N TYR A 200 3.68 7.18 0.79
CA TYR A 200 4.56 6.08 1.16
C TYR A 200 5.93 6.60 1.58
N GLU A 201 6.61 5.78 2.35
CA GLU A 201 8.02 5.96 2.68
C GLU A 201 8.79 4.66 2.41
N VAL A 202 10.10 4.78 2.19
CA VAL A 202 11.00 3.65 2.01
C VAL A 202 11.71 3.35 3.32
N ALA A 203 12.22 2.12 3.45
CA ALA A 203 13.09 1.75 4.57
C ALA A 203 14.31 2.68 4.63
N VAL A 204 14.84 2.89 5.82
CA VAL A 204 16.02 3.72 6.06
C VAL A 204 17.15 2.82 6.59
N LYS A 205 18.34 2.94 5.98
CA LYS A 205 19.53 2.23 6.46
C LYS A 205 20.04 2.81 7.77
N ASP A 206 20.90 2.06 8.46
CA ASP A 206 21.57 2.50 9.69
C ASP A 206 22.32 3.83 9.60
N ASN A 207 22.66 4.28 8.39
CA ASN A 207 23.32 5.57 8.11
C ASN A 207 22.35 6.65 7.66
N ASN A 208 21.08 6.51 7.95
CA ASN A 208 19.98 7.42 7.60
C ASN A 208 19.69 7.60 6.10
N GLN A 209 20.26 6.74 5.25
CA GLN A 209 19.97 6.76 3.82
C GLN A 209 18.66 6.03 3.50
N PRO A 210 17.69 6.70 2.86
CA PRO A 210 16.49 6.05 2.34
C PRO A 210 16.81 5.04 1.23
N VAL A 211 16.14 3.88 1.24
CA VAL A 211 16.36 2.78 0.28
C VAL A 211 15.37 2.93 -0.89
N PHE A 212 15.56 3.94 -1.72
CA PHE A 212 14.76 4.15 -2.93
C PHE A 212 15.50 3.74 -4.21
N PHE A 213 16.72 3.19 -4.09
CA PHE A 213 17.55 2.76 -5.22
C PHE A 213 18.38 1.53 -4.88
N TYR A 214 18.74 0.79 -5.94
CA TYR A 214 19.71 -0.30 -5.90
C TYR A 214 20.83 -0.05 -6.89
N ARG A 215 22.04 -0.49 -6.53
CA ARG A 215 23.18 -0.48 -7.43
C ARG A 215 23.10 -1.70 -8.36
N LEU A 216 23.37 -1.49 -9.65
CA LEU A 216 23.36 -2.54 -10.66
C LEU A 216 24.75 -3.15 -10.84
N ALA A 217 24.79 -4.41 -11.22
CA ALA A 217 26.00 -5.07 -11.69
C ALA A 217 26.44 -4.46 -13.04
N LYS A 218 27.71 -4.61 -13.35
CA LYS A 218 28.30 -4.11 -14.62
C LYS A 218 28.35 -5.20 -15.70
N ASP A 219 27.36 -6.05 -15.73
CA ASP A 219 27.24 -7.15 -16.69
C ASP A 219 25.85 -7.17 -17.33
N ASP A 220 25.65 -8.04 -18.31
CA ASP A 220 24.40 -8.16 -19.06
C ASP A 220 23.39 -9.12 -18.40
N SER A 221 23.63 -9.57 -17.17
CA SER A 221 22.68 -10.44 -16.44
C SER A 221 21.35 -9.75 -16.19
N VAL A 222 20.27 -10.53 -16.14
CA VAL A 222 18.97 -10.01 -15.69
C VAL A 222 19.02 -9.88 -14.18
N GLU A 223 18.68 -8.70 -13.68
CA GLU A 223 18.61 -8.41 -12.25
C GLU A 223 17.18 -8.14 -11.82
N GLN A 224 16.81 -8.67 -10.65
CA GLN A 224 15.55 -8.35 -9.99
C GLN A 224 15.81 -7.50 -8.76
N HIS A 225 15.14 -6.35 -8.68
CA HIS A 225 15.20 -5.44 -7.55
C HIS A 225 13.78 -5.07 -7.13
N ASP A 226 13.37 -5.55 -5.96
CA ASP A 226 12.04 -5.30 -5.43
C ASP A 226 12.09 -4.16 -4.42
N PHE A 227 11.06 -3.30 -4.43
CA PHE A 227 10.95 -2.16 -3.52
C PHE A 227 9.74 -2.35 -2.61
N GLU A 228 10.02 -2.54 -1.32
CA GLU A 228 9.01 -2.54 -0.28
C GLU A 228 8.84 -1.12 0.27
N LEU A 229 7.60 -0.65 0.27
CA LEU A 229 7.22 0.64 0.80
C LEU A 229 6.37 0.48 2.06
N THR A 230 6.37 1.49 2.90
CA THR A 230 5.49 1.58 4.07
C THR A 230 4.48 2.70 3.85
N ALA A 231 3.20 2.43 4.06
CA ALA A 231 2.17 3.46 3.99
C ALA A 231 2.38 4.50 5.09
N THR A 232 2.26 5.78 4.73
CA THR A 232 2.45 6.87 5.68
C THR A 232 1.59 8.07 5.29
N ASP A 233 1.20 8.87 6.29
CA ASP A 233 0.57 10.17 6.04
C ASP A 233 1.65 11.27 5.95
N ASN A 234 1.96 11.68 4.73
CA ASN A 234 2.89 12.77 4.43
C ASN A 234 2.18 14.11 4.17
N THR A 235 0.91 14.26 4.47
CA THR A 235 0.17 15.52 4.26
C THR A 235 0.72 16.66 5.12
N ASN A 236 1.34 16.34 6.26
CA ASN A 236 1.97 17.29 7.16
C ASN A 236 3.43 16.90 7.41
N HIS A 237 4.32 17.33 6.52
CA HIS A 237 5.75 17.04 6.61
C HIS A 237 6.63 18.31 6.57
N VAL A 238 7.87 18.14 6.99
CA VAL A 238 8.92 19.16 6.95
C VAL A 238 10.12 18.60 6.23
N LEU A 239 10.65 19.35 5.28
CA LEU A 239 11.91 19.06 4.61
C LEU A 239 12.98 20.04 5.12
N LEU A 240 14.02 19.50 5.76
CA LEU A 240 15.18 20.27 6.21
C LEU A 240 16.26 20.23 5.11
N ALA A 241 16.49 21.38 4.47
CA ALA A 241 17.50 21.52 3.44
C ALA A 241 18.87 21.85 4.07
N LEU A 242 19.86 21.00 3.81
CA LEU A 242 21.23 21.11 4.34
C LEU A 242 22.18 21.42 3.18
N ALA A 243 22.68 22.64 3.11
CA ALA A 243 23.56 23.09 2.04
C ALA A 243 24.99 23.30 2.53
N ASP A 244 25.96 23.09 1.63
CA ASP A 244 27.33 23.60 1.75
C ASP A 244 28.03 23.24 3.07
N MET A 245 27.86 22.03 3.55
CA MET A 245 28.47 21.60 4.81
C MET A 245 29.99 21.53 4.73
N HIS A 246 30.55 21.24 3.56
CA HIS A 246 31.99 21.23 3.26
C HIS A 246 32.86 20.57 4.34
N LEU A 247 32.41 19.45 4.88
CA LEU A 247 33.14 18.70 5.89
C LEU A 247 34.45 18.17 5.31
N ALA A 248 35.56 18.49 5.91
CA ALA A 248 36.89 18.21 5.37
C ALA A 248 37.91 17.76 6.43
N ASN A 249 37.51 17.53 7.67
CA ASN A 249 38.42 17.25 8.79
C ASN A 249 39.50 18.35 8.93
N ARG A 250 39.07 19.60 8.88
CA ARG A 250 39.91 20.77 8.88
C ARG A 250 39.32 21.86 9.80
N ASN A 251 40.17 22.63 10.48
CA ASN A 251 39.75 23.78 11.31
C ASN A 251 38.62 23.44 12.33
N ASN A 252 38.67 22.26 12.91
CA ASN A 252 37.66 21.75 13.86
C ASN A 252 36.23 21.63 13.28
N ASP A 253 36.05 21.58 11.97
CA ASP A 253 34.75 21.46 11.30
C ASP A 253 33.96 20.26 11.78
N LEU A 254 34.58 19.05 11.87
CA LEU A 254 33.92 17.87 12.40
C LEU A 254 33.50 18.00 13.85
N SER A 255 34.32 18.66 14.65
CA SER A 255 34.01 18.92 16.06
C SER A 255 32.84 19.92 16.18
N GLN A 256 32.83 20.96 15.36
CA GLN A 256 31.73 21.93 15.31
C GLN A 256 30.43 21.28 14.81
N PHE A 257 30.53 20.46 13.78
CA PHE A 257 29.38 19.69 13.27
C PHE A 257 28.76 18.82 14.38
N LYS A 258 29.60 18.02 15.07
CA LYS A 258 29.12 17.09 16.13
C LYS A 258 28.61 17.80 17.39
N LEU A 259 29.30 18.84 17.83
CA LEU A 259 29.04 19.45 19.14
C LEU A 259 28.09 20.66 19.09
N LYS A 260 27.85 21.24 17.90
CA LYS A 260 26.98 22.40 17.75
C LYS A 260 25.85 22.14 16.77
N PHE A 261 26.18 21.79 15.52
CA PHE A 261 25.19 21.64 14.48
C PHE A 261 24.23 20.45 14.73
N LEU A 262 24.76 19.26 15.04
CA LEU A 262 23.92 18.09 15.27
C LEU A 262 22.94 18.25 16.44
N PRO A 263 23.33 18.75 17.61
CA PRO A 263 22.40 19.00 18.71
C PRO A 263 21.28 19.98 18.33
N ASP A 264 21.60 21.05 17.61
CA ASP A 264 20.63 22.04 17.14
C ASP A 264 19.67 21.43 16.10
N LEU A 265 20.22 20.69 15.12
CA LEU A 265 19.43 19.98 14.13
C LEU A 265 18.48 18.97 14.78
N ASN A 266 18.98 18.13 15.70
CA ASN A 266 18.15 17.12 16.38
C ASN A 266 17.07 17.79 17.23
N THR A 267 17.36 18.89 17.91
CA THR A 267 16.34 19.68 18.63
C THR A 267 15.26 20.19 17.69
N THR A 268 15.64 20.65 16.49
CA THR A 268 14.70 21.10 15.46
C THR A 268 13.83 19.95 14.94
N VAL A 269 14.43 18.77 14.72
CA VAL A 269 13.71 17.56 14.32
C VAL A 269 12.69 17.14 15.38
N GLU A 270 13.12 17.06 16.66
CA GLU A 270 12.25 16.70 17.77
C GLU A 270 11.08 17.68 17.93
N LYS A 271 11.33 18.99 17.77
CA LYS A 271 10.28 19.99 17.78
C LYS A 271 9.19 19.68 16.74
N TYR A 272 9.55 19.47 15.49
CA TYR A 272 8.58 19.21 14.45
C TYR A 272 7.89 17.85 14.61
N ARG A 273 8.59 16.81 15.09
CA ARG A 273 7.99 15.53 15.43
C ARG A 273 6.98 15.65 16.57
N SER A 274 7.27 16.46 17.58
CA SER A 274 6.32 16.70 18.68
C SER A 274 5.05 17.44 18.23
N GLU A 275 5.11 18.15 17.10
CA GLU A 275 3.97 18.78 16.42
C GLU A 275 3.21 17.78 15.50
N GLY A 276 3.57 16.49 15.51
CA GLY A 276 2.96 15.45 14.68
C GLY A 276 3.40 15.47 13.22
N LYS A 277 4.51 16.13 12.88
CA LYS A 277 5.01 16.23 11.51
C LYS A 277 6.01 15.13 11.19
N LYS A 278 5.98 14.60 9.97
CA LYS A 278 7.08 13.83 9.39
C LYS A 278 8.23 14.76 9.06
N VAL A 279 9.48 14.35 9.32
CA VAL A 279 10.66 15.20 9.07
C VAL A 279 11.66 14.44 8.22
N TYR A 280 12.09 15.07 7.13
CA TYR A 280 13.07 14.53 6.18
C TYR A 280 14.20 15.53 5.99
N GLY A 281 15.41 15.02 5.72
CA GLY A 281 16.57 15.82 5.33
C GLY A 281 16.85 15.71 3.83
N LEU A 282 17.27 16.80 3.23
CA LEU A 282 17.78 16.85 1.86
C LEU A 282 19.10 17.62 1.86
N THR A 283 20.18 17.00 1.38
CA THR A 283 21.40 17.77 1.12
C THR A 283 21.33 18.43 -0.25
N LEU A 284 21.77 19.67 -0.35
CA LEU A 284 21.76 20.44 -1.60
C LEU A 284 23.13 20.46 -2.28
N GLY A 285 23.98 19.48 -1.98
CA GLY A 285 25.33 19.39 -2.50
C GLY A 285 26.39 19.81 -1.48
N ASP A 286 27.64 19.75 -1.92
CA ASP A 286 28.83 20.19 -1.18
C ASP A 286 28.93 19.67 0.26
N MET A 287 28.54 18.42 0.48
CA MET A 287 28.56 17.75 1.79
C MET A 287 29.98 17.60 2.34
N THR A 288 30.91 17.34 1.44
CA THR A 288 32.35 17.24 1.72
C THR A 288 33.12 18.19 0.81
N TRP A 289 34.36 18.46 1.15
CA TRP A 289 35.23 19.25 0.30
C TRP A 289 36.23 18.33 -0.40
N ASP A 290 36.01 18.00 -1.67
CA ASP A 290 36.77 17.02 -2.48
C ASP A 290 38.27 17.35 -2.53
N GLN A 291 38.64 18.62 -2.54
CA GLN A 291 40.01 19.10 -2.46
C GLN A 291 40.80 18.47 -1.28
N TYR A 292 40.13 18.10 -0.20
CA TYR A 292 40.74 17.53 1.00
C TYR A 292 40.53 16.01 1.16
N TRP A 293 39.92 15.33 0.20
CA TRP A 293 39.68 13.88 0.31
C TRP A 293 40.95 13.08 0.55
N TYR A 294 42.00 13.44 -0.16
CA TYR A 294 43.29 12.72 -0.07
C TYR A 294 44.13 13.23 1.09
N SER A 295 44.25 14.55 1.27
CA SER A 295 45.11 15.15 2.28
C SER A 295 44.60 14.94 3.71
N ASN A 296 43.28 15.08 3.91
CA ASN A 296 42.63 14.90 5.23
C ASN A 296 41.91 13.57 5.41
N ARG A 297 41.90 12.74 4.35
CA ARG A 297 41.23 11.42 4.34
C ARG A 297 39.74 11.48 4.73
N TYR A 298 39.06 12.54 4.32
CA TYR A 298 37.65 12.77 4.61
C TYR A 298 36.84 12.88 3.32
N ASP A 299 36.46 11.74 2.80
CA ASP A 299 35.65 11.58 1.59
C ASP A 299 34.16 11.32 1.94
N LEU A 300 33.35 11.08 0.91
CA LEU A 300 31.92 10.76 1.08
C LEU A 300 31.67 9.56 1.98
N SER A 301 32.57 8.57 2.02
CA SER A 301 32.41 7.42 2.91
C SER A 301 32.52 7.82 4.39
N LYS A 302 33.37 8.75 4.71
CA LYS A 302 33.50 9.32 6.07
C LYS A 302 32.34 10.23 6.43
N TYR A 303 31.84 11.00 5.46
CA TYR A 303 30.62 11.77 5.62
C TYR A 303 29.45 10.87 6.04
N LEU A 304 29.20 9.75 5.34
CA LEU A 304 28.12 8.81 5.67
C LEU A 304 28.22 8.26 7.09
N ILE A 305 29.44 8.06 7.61
CA ILE A 305 29.66 7.67 9.01
C ILE A 305 29.30 8.84 9.96
N THR A 306 29.64 10.05 9.59
CA THR A 306 29.39 11.23 10.41
C THR A 306 27.90 11.55 10.48
N ILE A 307 27.20 11.48 9.34
CA ILE A 307 25.77 11.79 9.26
C ILE A 307 24.88 10.74 9.93
N LYS A 308 25.41 9.54 10.22
CA LYS A 308 24.69 8.50 10.95
C LYS A 308 24.12 8.94 12.29
N SER A 309 24.72 9.95 12.92
CA SER A 309 24.27 10.51 14.21
C SER A 309 23.09 11.50 14.09
N VAL A 310 22.69 11.85 12.88
CA VAL A 310 21.46 12.63 12.64
C VAL A 310 20.26 11.71 12.75
N ASP A 311 19.23 12.10 13.47
CA ASP A 311 18.04 11.29 13.70
C ASP A 311 16.92 11.63 12.72
N LEU A 312 17.18 11.53 11.42
CA LEU A 312 16.15 11.63 10.36
C LEU A 312 16.62 10.99 9.06
N PRO A 313 15.69 10.51 8.19
CA PRO A 313 16.03 10.09 6.85
C PRO A 313 16.62 11.23 6.02
N ILE A 314 17.77 11.02 5.39
CA ILE A 314 18.46 12.04 4.59
C ILE A 314 18.61 11.58 3.15
N PHE A 315 18.02 12.34 2.24
CA PHE A 315 18.23 12.23 0.81
C PHE A 315 19.49 13.04 0.43
N ASN A 316 20.53 12.35 0.01
CA ASN A 316 21.79 12.99 -0.31
C ASN A 316 21.85 13.34 -1.80
N CYS A 317 22.07 14.61 -2.11
CA CYS A 317 22.36 15.13 -3.43
C CYS A 317 23.83 15.55 -3.46
N THR A 318 24.61 15.02 -4.40
CA THR A 318 26.00 15.45 -4.64
C THR A 318 25.96 16.69 -5.51
N GLY A 319 26.67 17.72 -5.12
CA GLY A 319 26.87 18.95 -5.93
C GLY A 319 27.76 18.72 -7.13
#